data_d4e336eff6cb83b503c1d5a795665da1
#
_entry.id   d4e336eff6cb83b503c1d5a795665da1
#
_cell.length_a   1.000
_cell.length_b   1.000
_cell.length_c   1.000
_cell.angle_alpha   90.00
_cell.angle_beta   90.00
_cell.angle_gamma   90.00
#
_symmetry.space_group_name_H-M   'P 1'
#
loop_
_entity.id
_entity.type
_entity.pdbx_description
1 polymer ?
#
loop_
_entity_poly.entity_id
_entity_poly.type
_entity_poly.pdbx_seq_one_letter_code
_entity_poly.pdbx_strand_id
1 'polypeptide(L)'
;MLPSPAIRLLLRRFALLMGVYTLLRLGFYLLNLSTFQDIEAGALLLACVHGLRFDVSALLWLNLPLVLLSLLVPVRARRGQQWLRGLFVLLNVPGFLLNVIDWEYFKFIGRRLSNEWNTIGDDIARQAGQIGAHYWYLAIPLAGLVYLLWRLCPMPTLAETSTAGGPRQWGLRGLEFVLLVGLVVLGIRGGWQLKPLRTGAAFEQQPAVLGHLALNSTFTVLKSFEATPIERKKYFATDTALRLALGGTTLPARPATPTPNNVVLLLLESFASEYTGVENGSRGGYTPFFDSLATSPGALLMRDNYANGRRSIEALPAILSGLPSLLEDPFITSSFQTAELHGLGEILGRHGYTTAMYHAGTNGTMGFDTFAGIAGMQHYYGLNEYPGGASSPDYDGHWGIFDGPYLQYFTQQLSATKEPFLATAFTLSAHEPFSLPAQYQGKFPAGTQPIHPTIGYADLALRRFFQAARQQPWYAHTLFVLTADHTSQTDLPSYQNPLGYHKTPLLLFRPGQPLPAANPHRITQQADVPASVLDVLGLPQEQKSLLPFGASVFDPASPGRAIFHDGDSYYLVHSDFVTELKSDNSVRLYPYQTHFMPNQPVANPNPALVKKYGDELRANVQFYVNGLLDNRLYK
;
A
#
# COMPACT_ATOMS: atom_id res chain seq x y z
N MET A 1 -30.04 31.86 -1.61
CA MET A 1 -30.42 32.16 -0.20
C MET A 1 -29.15 32.41 0.61
N LEU A 2 -29.12 33.42 1.46
CA LEU A 2 -28.01 33.59 2.41
C LEU A 2 -28.18 32.60 3.56
N PRO A 3 -27.11 31.87 3.96
CA PRO A 3 -27.17 30.90 5.06
C PRO A 3 -27.58 31.58 6.39
N SER A 4 -28.15 30.82 7.30
CA SER A 4 -28.57 31.32 8.62
C SER A 4 -27.41 31.94 9.39
N PRO A 5 -27.66 32.85 10.36
CA PRO A 5 -26.60 33.43 11.17
C PRO A 5 -25.71 32.42 11.87
N ALA A 6 -26.28 31.29 12.32
CA ALA A 6 -25.53 30.21 12.95
C ALA A 6 -24.53 29.55 11.96
N ILE A 7 -25.00 29.25 10.74
CA ILE A 7 -24.14 28.68 9.71
C ILE A 7 -23.06 29.66 9.26
N ARG A 8 -23.39 30.93 9.08
CA ARG A 8 -22.37 31.95 8.76
C ARG A 8 -21.30 32.08 9.83
N LEU A 9 -21.68 32.02 11.09
CA LEU A 9 -20.73 32.06 12.21
C LEU A 9 -19.84 30.82 12.21
N LEU A 10 -20.43 29.66 11.97
CA LEU A 10 -19.71 28.38 11.86
C LEU A 10 -18.70 28.41 10.70
N LEU A 11 -19.12 28.86 9.52
CA LEU A 11 -18.23 28.99 8.34
C LEU A 11 -17.05 29.93 8.62
N ARG A 12 -17.26 31.07 9.31
CA ARG A 12 -16.16 31.96 9.70
C ARG A 12 -15.19 31.29 10.68
N ARG A 13 -15.68 30.47 11.61
CA ARG A 13 -14.85 29.69 12.54
C ARG A 13 -14.02 28.64 11.78
N PHE A 14 -14.63 27.95 10.84
CA PHE A 14 -13.90 26.98 9.99
C PHE A 14 -12.89 27.67 9.06
N ALA A 15 -13.22 28.83 8.48
CA ALA A 15 -12.26 29.60 7.68
C ALA A 15 -11.02 30.03 8.51
N LEU A 16 -11.20 30.43 9.77
CA LEU A 16 -10.09 30.71 10.67
C LEU A 16 -9.23 29.45 10.91
N LEU A 17 -9.84 28.29 11.17
CA LEU A 17 -9.11 27.03 11.36
C LEU A 17 -8.34 26.63 10.11
N MET A 18 -8.94 26.75 8.92
CA MET A 18 -8.24 26.48 7.66
C MET A 18 -7.00 27.39 7.49
N GLY A 19 -7.11 28.68 7.88
CA GLY A 19 -5.95 29.58 7.93
C GLY A 19 -4.87 29.11 8.89
N VAL A 20 -5.24 28.64 10.09
CA VAL A 20 -4.29 28.12 11.08
C VAL A 20 -3.63 26.84 10.59
N TYR A 21 -4.37 25.91 9.97
CA TYR A 21 -3.79 24.67 9.41
C TYR A 21 -2.85 24.97 8.22
N THR A 22 -3.16 26.00 7.43
CA THR A 22 -2.24 26.49 6.39
C THR A 22 -0.93 27.01 7.01
N LEU A 23 -1.01 27.77 8.12
CA LEU A 23 0.19 28.21 8.84
C LEU A 23 0.98 27.04 9.44
N LEU A 24 0.30 26.04 10.01
CA LEU A 24 0.95 24.82 10.51
C LEU A 24 1.67 24.06 9.40
N ARG A 25 1.08 23.95 8.21
CA ARG A 25 1.69 23.34 7.01
C ARG A 25 2.90 24.13 6.53
N LEU A 26 2.81 25.47 6.48
CA LEU A 26 3.95 26.31 6.13
C LEU A 26 5.08 26.18 7.16
N GLY A 27 4.76 26.12 8.46
CA GLY A 27 5.74 25.86 9.51
C GLY A 27 6.44 24.51 9.32
N PHE A 28 5.68 23.45 9.00
CA PHE A 28 6.23 22.14 8.68
C PHE A 28 7.18 22.21 7.49
N TYR A 29 6.78 22.85 6.40
CA TYR A 29 7.62 23.03 5.21
C TYR A 29 8.92 23.75 5.54
N LEU A 30 8.84 24.89 6.25
CA LEU A 30 10.00 25.74 6.57
C LEU A 30 11.01 25.03 7.49
N LEU A 31 10.52 24.22 8.43
CA LEU A 31 11.40 23.50 9.36
C LEU A 31 11.97 22.20 8.78
N ASN A 32 11.45 21.74 7.63
CA ASN A 32 11.89 20.54 6.94
C ASN A 32 12.33 20.81 5.49
N LEU A 33 12.88 22.01 5.21
CA LEU A 33 13.28 22.45 3.86
C LEU A 33 14.23 21.47 3.15
N SER A 34 15.11 20.82 3.90
CA SER A 34 16.06 19.83 3.33
C SER A 34 15.37 18.65 2.63
N THR A 35 14.17 18.29 3.07
CA THR A 35 13.38 17.21 2.46
C THR A 35 12.76 17.65 1.12
N PHE A 36 12.58 18.95 0.89
CA PHE A 36 11.83 19.51 -0.25
C PHE A 36 12.70 20.37 -1.18
N GLN A 37 14.04 20.42 -1.00
CA GLN A 37 14.93 21.38 -1.68
C GLN A 37 14.98 21.22 -3.20
N ASP A 38 14.81 20.00 -3.72
CA ASP A 38 14.89 19.68 -5.15
C ASP A 38 13.52 19.66 -5.84
N ILE A 39 12.47 20.17 -5.18
CA ILE A 39 11.10 20.12 -5.68
C ILE A 39 10.69 21.49 -6.25
N GLU A 40 10.09 21.45 -7.43
CA GLU A 40 9.57 22.62 -8.14
C GLU A 40 8.50 23.35 -7.33
N ALA A 41 8.56 24.70 -7.30
CA ALA A 41 7.63 25.51 -6.53
C ALA A 41 6.15 25.26 -6.91
N GLY A 42 5.89 24.97 -8.18
CA GLY A 42 4.54 24.63 -8.66
C GLY A 42 4.00 23.35 -8.01
N ALA A 43 4.83 22.31 -7.90
CA ALA A 43 4.47 21.06 -7.26
C ALA A 43 4.24 21.21 -5.73
N LEU A 44 5.07 22.03 -5.07
CA LEU A 44 4.90 22.39 -3.66
C LEU A 44 3.55 23.10 -3.41
N LEU A 45 3.22 24.08 -4.27
CA LEU A 45 1.95 24.78 -4.17
C LEU A 45 0.76 23.83 -4.39
N LEU A 46 0.84 22.95 -5.39
CA LEU A 46 -0.19 21.95 -5.67
C LEU A 46 -0.39 21.00 -4.48
N ALA A 47 0.70 20.54 -3.85
CA ALA A 47 0.64 19.73 -2.64
C ALA A 47 -0.04 20.46 -1.47
N CYS A 48 0.24 21.77 -1.29
CA CYS A 48 -0.45 22.57 -0.28
C CYS A 48 -1.95 22.70 -0.57
N VAL A 49 -2.36 22.90 -1.83
CA VAL A 49 -3.76 22.96 -2.24
C VAL A 49 -4.45 21.60 -2.04
N HIS A 50 -3.80 20.50 -2.44
CA HIS A 50 -4.29 19.16 -2.20
C HIS A 50 -4.45 18.88 -0.70
N GLY A 51 -3.55 19.43 0.12
CA GLY A 51 -3.59 19.34 1.59
C GLY A 51 -4.86 19.90 2.23
N LEU A 52 -5.51 20.89 1.62
CA LEU A 52 -6.75 21.47 2.14
C LEU A 52 -7.87 20.43 2.31
N ARG A 53 -7.89 19.40 1.47
CA ARG A 53 -8.85 18.30 1.56
C ARG A 53 -8.69 17.48 2.85
N PHE A 54 -7.46 17.25 3.27
CA PHE A 54 -7.14 16.56 4.53
C PHE A 54 -7.43 17.46 5.73
N ASP A 55 -7.18 18.77 5.61
CA ASP A 55 -7.50 19.73 6.66
C ASP A 55 -9.02 19.79 6.90
N VAL A 56 -9.81 19.90 5.84
CA VAL A 56 -11.29 19.90 5.93
C VAL A 56 -11.78 18.63 6.61
N SER A 57 -11.28 17.46 6.21
CA SER A 57 -11.70 16.17 6.79
C SER A 57 -11.37 16.10 8.29
N ALA A 58 -10.12 16.42 8.68
CA ALA A 58 -9.69 16.41 10.08
C ALA A 58 -10.47 17.41 10.95
N LEU A 59 -10.63 18.64 10.44
CA LEU A 59 -11.33 19.70 11.17
C LEU A 59 -12.81 19.40 11.38
N LEU A 60 -13.49 18.86 10.39
CA LEU A 60 -14.90 18.49 10.53
C LEU A 60 -15.07 17.31 11.49
N TRP A 61 -14.17 16.33 11.48
CA TRP A 61 -14.16 15.24 12.44
C TRP A 61 -13.99 15.78 13.88
N LEU A 62 -12.93 16.56 14.09
CA LEU A 62 -12.56 17.08 15.42
C LEU A 62 -13.62 18.02 15.96
N ASN A 63 -14.25 18.84 15.11
CA ASN A 63 -15.24 19.83 15.49
C ASN A 63 -16.69 19.35 15.33
N LEU A 64 -16.96 18.06 15.10
CA LEU A 64 -18.32 17.54 15.00
C LEU A 64 -19.20 17.93 16.20
N PRO A 65 -18.73 17.82 17.47
CA PRO A 65 -19.49 18.29 18.63
C PRO A 65 -19.82 19.79 18.56
N LEU A 66 -18.87 20.64 18.13
CA LEU A 66 -19.09 22.07 17.98
C LEU A 66 -20.15 22.36 16.90
N VAL A 67 -20.11 21.67 15.77
CA VAL A 67 -21.10 21.81 14.68
C VAL A 67 -22.50 21.54 15.22
N LEU A 68 -22.68 20.39 15.88
CA LEU A 68 -23.98 19.97 16.44
C LEU A 68 -24.48 20.98 17.48
N LEU A 69 -23.65 21.38 18.43
CA LEU A 69 -24.01 22.31 19.49
C LEU A 69 -24.25 23.73 18.97
N SER A 70 -23.56 24.16 17.90
CA SER A 70 -23.77 25.46 17.27
C SER A 70 -25.17 25.60 16.64
N LEU A 71 -25.81 24.49 16.28
CA LEU A 71 -27.18 24.48 15.77
C LEU A 71 -28.23 24.56 16.89
N LEU A 72 -27.89 24.06 18.09
CA LEU A 72 -28.77 24.04 19.25
C LEU A 72 -28.71 25.35 20.06
N VAL A 73 -27.53 25.97 20.13
CA VAL A 73 -27.33 27.18 20.93
C VAL A 73 -27.74 28.42 20.12
N PRO A 74 -28.74 29.18 20.55
CA PRO A 74 -29.19 30.39 19.84
C PRO A 74 -28.03 31.41 19.68
N VAL A 75 -27.89 32.00 18.49
CA VAL A 75 -26.85 32.96 18.18
C VAL A 75 -26.92 34.18 19.13
N ARG A 76 -28.13 34.55 19.58
CA ARG A 76 -28.37 35.64 20.55
C ARG A 76 -27.98 35.33 22.01
N ALA A 77 -27.75 34.03 22.34
CA ALA A 77 -27.41 33.62 23.70
C ALA A 77 -25.92 33.87 23.98
N ARG A 78 -25.55 35.10 24.42
CA ARG A 78 -24.16 35.54 24.62
C ARG A 78 -23.33 34.56 25.46
N ARG A 79 -23.89 34.07 26.59
CA ARG A 79 -23.20 33.05 27.44
C ARG A 79 -22.98 31.72 26.70
N GLY A 80 -23.98 31.26 25.94
CA GLY A 80 -23.85 30.06 25.11
C GLY A 80 -22.79 30.22 24.02
N GLN A 81 -22.70 31.39 23.38
CA GLN A 81 -21.65 31.66 22.38
C GLN A 81 -20.25 31.79 22.98
N GLN A 82 -20.12 32.27 24.21
CA GLN A 82 -18.86 32.30 24.94
C GLN A 82 -18.41 30.87 25.30
N TRP A 83 -19.35 30.04 25.72
CA TRP A 83 -19.10 28.61 25.96
C TRP A 83 -18.68 27.87 24.69
N LEU A 84 -19.39 28.08 23.57
CA LEU A 84 -19.00 27.53 22.26
C LEU A 84 -17.61 28.02 21.80
N ARG A 85 -17.21 29.25 22.11
CA ARG A 85 -15.87 29.76 21.85
C ARG A 85 -14.83 28.99 22.67
N GLY A 86 -15.10 28.73 23.96
CA GLY A 86 -14.24 27.92 24.81
C GLY A 86 -14.09 26.50 24.27
N LEU A 87 -15.21 25.87 23.90
CA LEU A 87 -15.22 24.55 23.29
C LEU A 87 -14.46 24.52 21.95
N PHE A 88 -14.63 25.53 21.09
CA PHE A 88 -13.92 25.68 19.84
C PHE A 88 -12.39 25.66 20.03
N VAL A 89 -11.87 26.40 21.02
CA VAL A 89 -10.46 26.38 21.34
C VAL A 89 -10.05 25.01 21.91
N LEU A 90 -10.79 24.50 22.88
CA LEU A 90 -10.49 23.23 23.55
C LEU A 90 -10.38 22.06 22.54
N LEU A 91 -11.31 21.95 21.61
CA LEU A 91 -11.31 20.88 20.60
C LEU A 91 -10.13 20.95 19.64
N ASN A 92 -9.62 22.17 19.35
CA ASN A 92 -8.57 22.34 18.33
C ASN A 92 -7.15 22.35 18.91
N VAL A 93 -6.96 22.58 20.22
CA VAL A 93 -5.63 22.55 20.87
C VAL A 93 -4.91 21.21 20.65
N PRO A 94 -5.53 20.04 20.83
CA PRO A 94 -4.87 18.76 20.54
C PRO A 94 -4.38 18.67 19.09
N GLY A 95 -5.18 19.09 18.11
CA GLY A 95 -4.77 19.10 16.70
C GLY A 95 -3.58 20.01 16.43
N PHE A 96 -3.52 21.19 17.05
CA PHE A 96 -2.37 22.09 16.94
C PHE A 96 -1.12 21.48 17.58
N LEU A 97 -1.27 20.88 18.77
CA LEU A 97 -0.18 20.21 19.47
C LEU A 97 0.43 19.10 18.61
N LEU A 98 -0.40 18.23 18.03
CA LEU A 98 0.05 17.16 17.14
C LEU A 98 0.86 17.69 15.95
N ASN A 99 0.39 18.74 15.29
CA ASN A 99 1.10 19.31 14.14
C ASN A 99 2.38 20.05 14.53
N VAL A 100 2.42 20.71 15.69
CA VAL A 100 3.62 21.41 16.19
C VAL A 100 4.69 20.40 16.62
N ILE A 101 4.32 19.33 17.32
CA ILE A 101 5.23 18.24 17.66
C ILE A 101 5.80 17.61 16.39
N ASP A 102 4.97 17.43 15.37
CA ASP A 102 5.34 16.76 14.12
C ASP A 102 6.39 17.55 13.30
N TRP A 103 6.55 18.86 13.53
CA TRP A 103 7.62 19.66 12.92
C TRP A 103 9.02 19.12 13.23
N GLU A 104 9.22 18.61 14.45
CA GLU A 104 10.47 17.99 14.88
C GLU A 104 10.44 16.46 14.72
N TYR A 105 9.32 15.82 15.04
CA TYR A 105 9.17 14.37 14.94
C TYR A 105 9.49 13.84 13.54
N PHE A 106 9.06 14.55 12.49
CA PHE A 106 9.32 14.17 11.10
C PHE A 106 10.81 14.08 10.77
N LYS A 107 11.66 14.92 11.35
CA LYS A 107 13.12 14.89 11.13
C LYS A 107 13.76 13.58 11.58
N PHE A 108 13.17 12.92 12.57
CA PHE A 108 13.69 11.67 13.13
C PHE A 108 13.10 10.43 12.46
N ILE A 109 11.81 10.48 12.14
CA ILE A 109 11.07 9.31 11.66
C ILE A 109 10.87 9.36 10.14
N GLY A 110 10.88 10.54 9.50
CA GLY A 110 10.68 10.70 8.05
C GLY A 110 9.24 10.47 7.58
N ARG A 111 8.28 10.37 8.51
CA ARG A 111 6.85 10.30 8.22
C ARG A 111 6.03 11.08 9.21
N ARG A 112 4.76 11.39 8.85
CA ARG A 112 3.84 12.09 9.74
C ARG A 112 3.49 11.24 10.97
N LEU A 113 3.32 11.91 12.11
CA LEU A 113 2.87 11.31 13.35
C LEU A 113 1.55 10.54 13.13
N SER A 114 1.48 9.33 13.64
CA SER A 114 0.30 8.46 13.62
C SER A 114 0.02 7.89 15.02
N ASN A 115 -0.33 6.60 15.15
CA ASN A 115 -0.76 6.06 16.43
C ASN A 115 0.41 5.48 17.28
N GLU A 116 1.61 5.99 17.12
CA GLU A 116 2.79 5.56 17.91
C GLU A 116 2.61 5.71 19.43
N TRP A 117 1.64 6.50 19.87
CA TRP A 117 1.29 6.64 21.30
C TRP A 117 1.09 5.32 22.02
N ASN A 118 0.52 4.34 21.34
CA ASN A 118 0.24 3.02 21.90
C ASN A 118 1.50 2.17 22.10
N THR A 119 2.58 2.48 21.37
CA THR A 119 3.84 1.72 21.41
C THR A 119 4.95 2.39 22.20
N ILE A 120 4.97 3.72 22.21
CA ILE A 120 6.03 4.50 22.87
C ILE A 120 5.52 5.38 24.02
N GLY A 121 4.23 5.29 24.36
CA GLY A 121 3.62 6.12 25.42
C GLY A 121 4.34 6.02 26.77
N ASP A 122 4.71 4.81 27.17
CA ASP A 122 5.47 4.58 28.42
C ASP A 122 6.89 5.13 28.34
N ASP A 123 7.53 5.08 27.17
CA ASP A 123 8.87 5.63 26.98
C ASP A 123 8.83 7.16 26.97
N ILE A 124 7.82 7.75 26.31
CA ILE A 124 7.58 9.20 26.35
C ILE A 124 7.30 9.65 27.78
N ALA A 125 6.46 8.94 28.52
CA ALA A 125 6.15 9.30 29.91
C ALA A 125 7.42 9.27 30.80
N ARG A 126 8.29 8.30 30.62
CA ARG A 126 9.58 8.20 31.36
C ARG A 126 10.56 9.31 30.97
N GLN A 127 10.56 9.77 29.74
CA GLN A 127 11.46 10.79 29.21
C GLN A 127 10.84 12.19 29.11
N ALA A 128 9.60 12.36 29.58
CA ALA A 128 8.82 13.60 29.42
C ALA A 128 9.57 14.86 29.91
N GLY A 129 10.30 14.75 31.00
CA GLY A 129 11.11 15.84 31.54
C GLY A 129 12.27 16.25 30.63
N GLN A 130 12.98 15.29 30.05
CA GLN A 130 14.07 15.55 29.09
C GLN A 130 13.55 16.07 27.76
N ILE A 131 12.48 15.47 27.24
CA ILE A 131 11.80 15.91 26.01
C ILE A 131 11.31 17.36 26.19
N GLY A 132 10.64 17.65 27.29
CA GLY A 132 10.17 19.00 27.58
C GLY A 132 11.30 20.02 27.72
N ALA A 133 12.40 19.65 28.36
CA ALA A 133 13.58 20.52 28.48
C ALA A 133 14.28 20.77 27.13
N HIS A 134 14.27 19.80 26.22
CA HIS A 134 14.92 19.94 24.91
C HIS A 134 14.04 20.69 23.90
N TYR A 135 12.74 20.40 23.88
CA TYR A 135 11.79 20.95 22.87
C TYR A 135 10.88 22.05 23.42
N TRP A 136 11.24 22.70 24.53
CA TRP A 136 10.43 23.75 25.18
C TRP A 136 10.01 24.86 24.22
N TYR A 137 10.85 25.18 23.22
CA TYR A 137 10.60 26.22 22.23
C TYR A 137 9.34 25.96 21.38
N LEU A 138 8.89 24.71 21.23
CA LEU A 138 7.65 24.35 20.54
C LEU A 138 6.40 24.86 21.29
N ALA A 139 6.51 25.11 22.59
CA ALA A 139 5.43 25.71 23.36
C ALA A 139 5.12 27.16 22.92
N ILE A 140 6.10 27.88 22.37
CA ILE A 140 5.93 29.27 21.92
C ILE A 140 4.96 29.37 20.73
N PRO A 141 5.20 28.69 19.58
CA PRO A 141 4.26 28.71 18.46
C PRO A 141 2.90 28.12 18.84
N LEU A 142 2.86 27.07 19.68
CA LEU A 142 1.59 26.50 20.16
C LEU A 142 0.78 27.53 20.95
N ALA A 143 1.40 28.21 21.95
CA ALA A 143 0.75 29.24 22.72
C ALA A 143 0.29 30.43 21.85
N GLY A 144 1.12 30.81 20.88
CA GLY A 144 0.79 31.85 19.89
C GLY A 144 -0.44 31.48 19.04
N LEU A 145 -0.51 30.23 18.56
CA LEU A 145 -1.66 29.73 17.79
C LEU A 145 -2.94 29.66 18.62
N VAL A 146 -2.84 29.19 19.87
CA VAL A 146 -3.99 29.14 20.80
C VAL A 146 -4.47 30.56 21.13
N TYR A 147 -3.56 31.47 21.41
CA TYR A 147 -3.88 32.90 21.62
C TYR A 147 -4.54 33.50 20.38
N LEU A 148 -3.99 33.28 19.21
CA LEU A 148 -4.52 33.76 17.93
C LEU A 148 -5.94 33.22 17.70
N LEU A 149 -6.13 31.89 17.91
CA LEU A 149 -7.44 31.25 17.79
C LEU A 149 -8.45 31.87 18.76
N TRP A 150 -8.06 32.07 20.02
CA TRP A 150 -8.91 32.75 21.00
C TRP A 150 -9.21 34.21 20.60
N ARG A 151 -8.21 34.97 20.23
CA ARG A 151 -8.35 36.43 19.91
C ARG A 151 -9.19 36.68 18.68
N LEU A 152 -9.02 35.88 17.63
CA LEU A 152 -9.70 36.02 16.33
C LEU A 152 -10.99 35.20 16.22
N CYS A 153 -11.34 34.35 17.21
CA CYS A 153 -12.53 33.52 17.15
C CYS A 153 -13.78 34.37 16.87
N PRO A 154 -14.50 34.13 15.76
CA PRO A 154 -15.66 34.92 15.39
C PRO A 154 -16.77 34.81 16.45
N MET A 155 -17.30 35.95 16.86
CA MET A 155 -18.46 36.07 17.73
C MET A 155 -19.62 36.71 16.95
N PRO A 156 -20.88 36.45 17.35
CA PRO A 156 -22.04 37.04 16.67
C PRO A 156 -22.00 38.57 16.71
N THR A 157 -22.36 39.20 15.61
CA THR A 157 -22.57 40.65 15.52
C THR A 157 -23.96 41.04 16.02
N LEU A 158 -24.15 42.33 16.37
CA LEU A 158 -25.47 42.81 16.80
C LEU A 158 -26.56 42.59 15.75
N ALA A 159 -26.24 42.74 14.46
CA ALA A 159 -27.15 42.49 13.36
C ALA A 159 -27.59 41.02 13.27
N GLU A 160 -26.71 40.06 13.61
CA GLU A 160 -27.01 38.63 13.59
C GLU A 160 -27.86 38.19 14.78
N THR A 161 -27.87 38.93 15.87
CA THR A 161 -28.67 38.66 17.07
C THR A 161 -30.11 39.18 16.98
N SER A 162 -30.43 40.08 16.04
CA SER A 162 -31.72 40.79 15.93
C SER A 162 -32.78 40.08 15.07
N THR A 163 -32.44 39.01 14.34
CA THR A 163 -33.38 38.34 13.44
C THR A 163 -34.33 37.39 14.19
N ALA A 164 -35.60 37.81 14.33
CA ALA A 164 -36.71 36.98 14.84
C ALA A 164 -37.23 36.08 13.70
N GLY A 165 -37.33 34.78 13.94
CA GLY A 165 -37.78 33.81 12.95
C GLY A 165 -39.32 33.56 13.01
N GLY A 166 -40.04 33.72 11.88
CA GLY A 166 -41.42 33.28 11.71
C GLY A 166 -41.54 31.81 11.28
N PRO A 167 -42.77 31.24 11.29
CA PRO A 167 -43.02 29.80 11.00
C PRO A 167 -42.44 29.32 9.66
N ARG A 168 -42.45 30.14 8.61
CA ARG A 168 -41.86 29.84 7.29
C ARG A 168 -40.35 29.58 7.36
N GLN A 169 -39.70 30.11 8.38
CA GLN A 169 -38.23 29.91 8.56
C GLN A 169 -37.90 28.54 9.16
N TRP A 170 -38.85 27.82 9.78
CA TRP A 170 -38.62 26.48 10.35
C TRP A 170 -38.38 25.44 9.25
N GLY A 171 -39.17 25.48 8.16
CA GLY A 171 -38.96 24.58 7.02
C GLY A 171 -37.61 24.82 6.31
N LEU A 172 -37.22 26.11 6.16
CA LEU A 172 -35.93 26.48 5.59
C LEU A 172 -34.78 26.04 6.48
N ARG A 173 -34.90 26.14 7.81
CA ARG A 173 -33.90 25.67 8.77
C ARG A 173 -33.75 24.15 8.75
N GLY A 174 -34.84 23.42 8.54
CA GLY A 174 -34.79 21.96 8.34
C GLY A 174 -33.99 21.58 7.10
N LEU A 175 -34.21 22.28 5.98
CA LEU A 175 -33.43 22.08 4.75
C LEU A 175 -31.95 22.46 4.95
N GLU A 176 -31.67 23.61 5.57
CA GLU A 176 -30.29 24.01 5.90
C GLU A 176 -29.58 22.97 6.78
N PHE A 177 -30.28 22.39 7.75
CA PHE A 177 -29.74 21.33 8.60
C PHE A 177 -29.37 20.08 7.79
N VAL A 178 -30.28 19.60 6.93
CA VAL A 178 -30.03 18.43 6.09
C VAL A 178 -28.83 18.68 5.14
N LEU A 179 -28.78 19.86 4.51
CA LEU A 179 -27.67 20.25 3.64
C LEU A 179 -26.35 20.34 4.42
N LEU A 180 -26.37 20.91 5.62
CA LEU A 180 -25.17 21.01 6.46
C LEU A 180 -24.69 19.63 6.88
N VAL A 181 -25.57 18.74 7.31
CA VAL A 181 -25.22 17.33 7.65
C VAL A 181 -24.62 16.64 6.43
N GLY A 182 -25.23 16.77 5.26
CA GLY A 182 -24.69 16.22 4.01
C GLY A 182 -23.29 16.74 3.68
N LEU A 183 -23.07 18.06 3.82
CA LEU A 183 -21.77 18.68 3.61
C LEU A 183 -20.73 18.25 4.64
N VAL A 184 -21.12 18.09 5.90
CA VAL A 184 -20.23 17.61 6.97
C VAL A 184 -19.83 16.16 6.71
N VAL A 185 -20.77 15.29 6.37
CA VAL A 185 -20.50 13.88 6.02
C VAL A 185 -19.56 13.81 4.81
N LEU A 186 -19.86 14.58 3.76
CA LEU A 186 -19.04 14.63 2.55
C LEU A 186 -17.63 15.17 2.84
N GLY A 187 -17.52 16.21 3.68
CA GLY A 187 -16.24 16.77 4.08
C GLY A 187 -15.41 15.83 4.94
N ILE A 188 -16.02 15.17 5.93
CA ILE A 188 -15.36 14.12 6.74
C ILE A 188 -14.88 12.98 5.84
N ARG A 189 -15.74 12.54 4.88
CA ARG A 189 -15.41 11.53 3.89
C ARG A 189 -14.28 11.97 2.95
N GLY A 190 -14.03 13.27 2.80
CA GLY A 190 -13.02 13.88 1.96
C GLY A 190 -13.40 13.99 0.48
N GLY A 191 -14.68 13.85 0.12
CA GLY A 191 -15.20 14.02 -1.24
C GLY A 191 -16.14 12.91 -1.71
N TRP A 192 -16.41 12.87 -3.02
CA TRP A 192 -17.38 11.97 -3.67
C TRP A 192 -16.79 10.61 -4.11
N GLN A 193 -15.48 10.40 -3.90
CA GLN A 193 -14.79 9.16 -4.30
C GLN A 193 -15.46 7.92 -3.66
N LEU A 194 -15.26 6.74 -4.28
CA LEU A 194 -15.88 5.48 -3.86
C LEU A 194 -15.57 5.12 -2.40
N LYS A 195 -14.34 5.29 -1.97
CA LYS A 195 -13.87 5.03 -0.60
C LYS A 195 -13.59 6.33 0.16
N PRO A 196 -13.77 6.38 1.50
CA PRO A 196 -13.38 7.52 2.31
C PRO A 196 -11.89 7.86 2.11
N LEU A 197 -11.56 9.14 2.31
CA LEU A 197 -10.19 9.64 2.21
C LEU A 197 -9.28 8.89 3.20
N ARG A 198 -8.17 8.37 2.68
CA ARG A 198 -7.12 7.68 3.43
C ARG A 198 -5.82 8.46 3.36
N THR A 199 -4.91 8.19 4.29
CA THR A 199 -3.59 8.83 4.37
C THR A 199 -2.80 8.66 3.07
N GLY A 200 -2.86 7.47 2.48
CA GLY A 200 -2.19 7.18 1.21
C GLY A 200 -2.58 8.09 0.05
N ALA A 201 -3.82 8.59 -0.02
CA ALA A 201 -4.25 9.48 -1.09
C ALA A 201 -3.45 10.79 -1.20
N ALA A 202 -2.66 11.14 -0.17
CA ALA A 202 -1.73 12.25 -0.24
C ALA A 202 -0.54 11.99 -1.17
N PHE A 203 -0.20 10.72 -1.43
CA PHE A 203 0.97 10.27 -2.19
C PHE A 203 0.68 10.01 -3.67
N GLU A 204 -0.51 10.36 -4.15
CA GLU A 204 -0.87 10.30 -5.58
C GLU A 204 -0.03 11.26 -6.43
N GLN A 205 0.60 12.27 -5.82
CA GLN A 205 1.46 13.24 -6.51
C GLN A 205 2.92 12.79 -6.47
N GLN A 206 3.65 13.06 -7.56
CA GLN A 206 5.07 12.78 -7.64
C GLN A 206 5.90 14.07 -7.47
N PRO A 207 7.05 13.98 -6.79
CA PRO A 207 7.57 12.82 -6.05
C PRO A 207 6.76 12.54 -4.77
N ALA A 208 6.74 11.28 -4.34
CA ALA A 208 5.92 10.80 -3.21
C ALA A 208 6.11 11.61 -1.90
N VAL A 209 7.27 12.20 -1.69
CA VAL A 209 7.57 13.05 -0.52
C VAL A 209 6.60 14.23 -0.37
N LEU A 210 5.98 14.70 -1.47
CA LEU A 210 4.94 15.75 -1.46
C LEU A 210 3.71 15.33 -0.65
N GLY A 211 3.45 14.03 -0.53
CA GLY A 211 2.38 13.50 0.31
C GLY A 211 2.52 13.93 1.77
N HIS A 212 3.74 13.99 2.29
CA HIS A 212 3.99 14.46 3.65
C HIS A 212 3.66 15.95 3.82
N LEU A 213 3.84 16.76 2.79
CA LEU A 213 3.44 18.18 2.81
C LEU A 213 1.92 18.34 2.73
N ALA A 214 1.24 17.51 1.94
CA ALA A 214 -0.22 17.53 1.82
C ALA A 214 -0.93 17.09 3.12
N LEU A 215 -0.38 16.12 3.84
CA LEU A 215 -0.93 15.61 5.10
C LEU A 215 -0.82 16.62 6.25
N ASN A 216 -1.69 16.46 7.24
CA ASN A 216 -1.58 17.04 8.56
C ASN A 216 -1.67 15.96 9.63
N SER A 217 -1.00 16.15 10.77
CA SER A 217 -0.88 15.15 11.83
C SER A 217 -2.17 14.91 12.59
N THR A 218 -3.12 15.84 12.56
CA THR A 218 -4.46 15.61 13.10
C THR A 218 -5.19 14.54 12.29
N PHE A 219 -5.12 14.62 10.95
CA PHE A 219 -5.74 13.63 10.07
C PHE A 219 -5.08 12.25 10.22
N THR A 220 -3.75 12.19 10.20
CA THR A 220 -3.02 10.91 10.29
C THR A 220 -3.27 10.21 11.62
N VAL A 221 -3.28 10.94 12.73
CA VAL A 221 -3.60 10.39 14.05
C VAL A 221 -5.06 9.94 14.13
N LEU A 222 -6.03 10.73 13.66
CA LEU A 222 -7.43 10.32 13.65
C LEU A 222 -7.65 9.04 12.83
N LYS A 223 -6.99 8.92 11.69
CA LYS A 223 -7.08 7.72 10.83
C LYS A 223 -6.35 6.51 11.41
N SER A 224 -5.32 6.71 12.18
CA SER A 224 -4.57 5.61 12.80
C SER A 224 -5.33 4.89 13.93
N PHE A 225 -6.35 5.52 14.51
CA PHE A 225 -7.24 4.82 15.46
C PHE A 225 -8.12 3.73 14.81
N GLU A 226 -8.22 3.74 13.47
CA GLU A 226 -8.91 2.70 12.72
C GLU A 226 -8.03 1.45 12.47
N ALA A 227 -6.72 1.52 12.75
CA ALA A 227 -5.74 0.46 12.48
C ALA A 227 -5.47 -0.41 13.73
N THR A 228 -5.11 -1.67 13.51
CA THR A 228 -4.72 -2.60 14.57
C THR A 228 -3.41 -2.12 15.23
N PRO A 229 -3.34 -2.03 16.57
CA PRO A 229 -2.11 -1.68 17.27
C PRO A 229 -1.04 -2.75 17.05
N ILE A 230 0.19 -2.32 16.76
CA ILE A 230 1.32 -3.22 16.55
C ILE A 230 2.30 -3.09 17.70
N GLU A 231 2.61 -4.21 18.32
CA GLU A 231 3.58 -4.27 19.40
C GLU A 231 5.01 -4.43 18.89
N ARG A 232 5.93 -3.65 19.47
CA ARG A 232 7.37 -3.78 19.21
C ARG A 232 7.88 -5.16 19.61
N LYS A 233 8.60 -5.81 18.72
CA LYS A 233 9.20 -7.12 18.99
C LYS A 233 10.57 -6.95 19.65
N LYS A 234 10.89 -7.82 20.63
CA LYS A 234 12.13 -7.77 21.43
C LYS A 234 12.79 -9.15 21.52
N TYR A 235 13.00 -9.79 20.38
CA TYR A 235 13.68 -11.10 20.33
C TYR A 235 15.19 -10.97 20.46
N PHE A 236 15.76 -9.90 19.92
CA PHE A 236 17.19 -9.59 19.96
C PHE A 236 17.41 -8.26 20.66
N ALA A 237 18.40 -8.23 21.56
CA ALA A 237 18.69 -7.06 22.38
C ALA A 237 19.53 -5.99 21.65
N THR A 238 20.28 -6.38 20.61
CA THR A 238 21.16 -5.48 19.85
C THR A 238 20.94 -5.63 18.36
N ASP A 239 21.14 -4.53 17.63
CA ASP A 239 21.04 -4.54 16.15
C ASP A 239 22.09 -5.47 15.51
N THR A 240 23.26 -5.60 16.13
CA THR A 240 24.29 -6.52 15.64
C THR A 240 23.83 -7.97 15.70
N ALA A 241 23.21 -8.39 16.80
CA ALA A 241 22.67 -9.74 16.95
C ALA A 241 21.50 -9.98 15.97
N LEU A 242 20.65 -8.97 15.80
CA LEU A 242 19.54 -9.00 14.84
C LEU A 242 20.05 -9.19 13.41
N ARG A 243 21.00 -8.36 12.96
CA ARG A 243 21.57 -8.43 11.61
C ARG A 243 22.30 -9.73 11.34
N LEU A 244 23.01 -10.26 12.33
CA LEU A 244 23.66 -11.57 12.23
C LEU A 244 22.64 -12.70 12.02
N ALA A 245 21.51 -12.63 12.72
CA ALA A 245 20.45 -13.64 12.63
C ALA A 245 19.61 -13.52 11.34
N LEU A 246 19.48 -12.32 10.75
CA LEU A 246 18.83 -12.11 9.46
C LEU A 246 19.52 -12.87 8.30
N GLY A 247 20.82 -13.18 8.46
CA GLY A 247 21.64 -13.70 7.37
C GLY A 247 21.86 -12.61 6.30
N GLY A 248 23.08 -12.19 6.10
CA GLY A 248 23.37 -11.11 5.15
C GLY A 248 22.89 -11.46 3.74
N THR A 249 22.19 -10.54 3.06
CA THR A 249 22.03 -10.57 1.62
C THR A 249 23.40 -10.30 0.99
N THR A 250 24.03 -11.33 0.48
CA THR A 250 25.23 -11.16 -0.35
C THR A 250 24.78 -10.59 -1.68
N LEU A 251 25.21 -9.36 -1.98
CA LEU A 251 25.03 -8.83 -3.33
C LEU A 251 25.79 -9.72 -4.31
N PRO A 252 25.17 -10.14 -5.41
CA PRO A 252 25.87 -10.94 -6.42
C PRO A 252 27.08 -10.19 -6.94
N ALA A 253 28.26 -10.80 -6.85
CA ALA A 253 29.53 -10.25 -7.34
C ALA A 253 29.65 -10.37 -8.87
N ARG A 254 28.58 -10.14 -9.62
CA ARG A 254 28.61 -10.18 -11.09
C ARG A 254 28.96 -8.81 -11.64
N PRO A 255 30.06 -8.66 -12.37
CA PRO A 255 30.20 -7.52 -13.24
C PRO A 255 29.14 -7.64 -14.33
N ALA A 256 28.16 -6.74 -14.30
CA ALA A 256 27.08 -6.75 -15.27
C ALA A 256 27.14 -5.46 -16.08
N THR A 257 26.98 -5.59 -17.40
CA THR A 257 26.77 -4.45 -18.28
C THR A 257 25.26 -4.15 -18.29
N PRO A 258 24.84 -2.94 -17.91
CA PRO A 258 23.42 -2.57 -17.99
C PRO A 258 22.87 -2.80 -19.39
N THR A 259 21.76 -3.54 -19.47
CA THR A 259 21.02 -3.75 -20.72
C THR A 259 19.68 -3.07 -20.60
N PRO A 260 19.40 -2.00 -21.36
CA PRO A 260 18.15 -1.23 -21.24
C PRO A 260 16.99 -1.98 -21.89
N ASN A 261 16.68 -3.17 -21.37
CA ASN A 261 15.51 -3.93 -21.80
C ASN A 261 14.27 -3.43 -21.07
N ASN A 262 13.14 -3.49 -21.76
CA ASN A 262 11.84 -3.26 -21.13
C ASN A 262 11.52 -4.36 -20.12
N VAL A 263 10.67 -4.04 -19.16
CA VAL A 263 10.14 -4.98 -18.17
C VAL A 263 8.62 -4.93 -18.19
N VAL A 264 7.99 -6.09 -18.33
CA VAL A 264 6.55 -6.28 -18.21
C VAL A 264 6.29 -7.25 -17.07
N LEU A 265 5.65 -6.77 -15.99
CA LEU A 265 5.17 -7.59 -14.89
C LEU A 265 3.67 -7.88 -15.11
N LEU A 266 3.30 -9.14 -15.21
CA LEU A 266 1.91 -9.59 -15.30
C LEU A 266 1.52 -10.24 -13.98
N LEU A 267 0.73 -9.54 -13.19
CA LEU A 267 0.16 -10.03 -11.95
C LEU A 267 -1.20 -10.63 -12.26
N LEU A 268 -1.31 -11.93 -12.04
CA LEU A 268 -2.48 -12.73 -12.42
C LEU A 268 -3.36 -12.94 -11.19
N GLU A 269 -4.57 -12.41 -11.23
CA GLU A 269 -5.55 -12.49 -10.14
C GLU A 269 -5.86 -13.94 -9.79
N SER A 270 -5.59 -14.33 -8.53
CA SER A 270 -5.93 -15.63 -7.94
C SER A 270 -5.41 -16.86 -8.71
N PHE A 271 -4.31 -16.71 -9.49
CA PHE A 271 -3.80 -17.73 -10.41
C PHE A 271 -2.87 -18.71 -9.71
N ALA A 272 -3.44 -19.59 -8.87
CA ALA A 272 -2.67 -20.54 -8.07
C ALA A 272 -1.91 -21.57 -8.94
N SER A 273 -0.74 -22.03 -8.44
CA SER A 273 0.02 -23.14 -9.06
C SER A 273 -0.82 -24.40 -9.25
N GLU A 274 -1.77 -24.64 -8.34
CA GLU A 274 -2.73 -25.76 -8.43
C GLU A 274 -3.49 -25.81 -9.75
N TYR A 275 -3.75 -24.64 -10.37
CA TYR A 275 -4.52 -24.56 -11.62
C TYR A 275 -3.66 -24.75 -12.87
N THR A 276 -2.32 -24.68 -12.74
CA THR A 276 -1.41 -24.79 -13.89
C THR A 276 -1.07 -26.24 -14.19
N GLY A 277 -1.13 -26.63 -15.47
CA GLY A 277 -0.82 -27.99 -15.89
C GLY A 277 0.64 -28.38 -15.67
N VAL A 278 1.56 -27.41 -15.81
CA VAL A 278 3.01 -27.63 -15.62
C VAL A 278 3.40 -27.94 -14.16
N GLU A 279 2.57 -27.58 -13.17
CA GLU A 279 2.87 -27.80 -11.75
C GLU A 279 1.98 -28.88 -11.13
N ASN A 280 0.76 -29.08 -11.64
CA ASN A 280 -0.18 -30.08 -11.10
C ASN A 280 -0.32 -31.36 -11.95
N GLY A 281 0.51 -31.53 -12.98
CA GLY A 281 0.47 -32.70 -13.87
C GLY A 281 -0.66 -32.64 -14.89
N SER A 282 -0.98 -31.45 -15.42
CA SER A 282 -1.99 -31.20 -16.46
C SER A 282 -3.44 -31.53 -16.04
N ARG A 283 -3.70 -31.62 -14.75
CA ARG A 283 -5.05 -31.83 -14.22
C ARG A 283 -5.92 -30.60 -14.48
N GLY A 284 -7.11 -30.80 -15.00
CA GLY A 284 -8.10 -29.76 -15.29
C GLY A 284 -7.90 -29.03 -16.61
N GLY A 285 -6.68 -28.87 -17.13
CA GLY A 285 -6.41 -28.25 -18.43
C GLY A 285 -6.84 -26.79 -18.53
N TYR A 286 -6.76 -26.02 -17.44
CA TYR A 286 -7.20 -24.63 -17.40
C TYR A 286 -6.24 -23.66 -18.07
N THR A 287 -4.93 -23.96 -18.11
CA THR A 287 -3.86 -23.03 -18.48
C THR A 287 -2.98 -23.49 -19.64
N PRO A 288 -3.54 -23.95 -20.77
CA PRO A 288 -2.76 -24.53 -21.87
C PRO A 288 -1.77 -23.54 -22.47
N PHE A 289 -2.05 -22.25 -22.47
CA PHE A 289 -1.12 -21.24 -22.97
C PHE A 289 0.02 -21.00 -22.00
N PHE A 290 -0.28 -20.77 -20.72
CA PHE A 290 0.75 -20.59 -19.68
C PHE A 290 1.69 -21.81 -19.65
N ASP A 291 1.15 -23.01 -19.70
CA ASP A 291 1.92 -24.27 -19.72
C ASP A 291 2.88 -24.33 -20.92
N SER A 292 2.40 -23.95 -22.10
CA SER A 292 3.21 -23.86 -23.31
C SER A 292 4.29 -22.79 -23.22
N LEU A 293 3.97 -21.62 -22.65
CA LEU A 293 4.93 -20.53 -22.45
C LEU A 293 6.02 -20.92 -21.46
N ALA A 294 5.65 -21.57 -20.35
CA ALA A 294 6.56 -22.00 -19.30
C ALA A 294 7.60 -23.04 -19.78
N THR A 295 7.30 -23.75 -20.87
CA THR A 295 8.21 -24.73 -21.49
C THR A 295 8.90 -24.22 -22.75
N SER A 296 8.66 -22.96 -23.14
CA SER A 296 9.24 -22.37 -24.34
C SER A 296 10.71 -21.93 -24.13
N PRO A 297 11.54 -21.86 -25.21
CA PRO A 297 12.87 -21.31 -25.12
C PRO A 297 12.89 -19.88 -24.58
N GLY A 298 13.79 -19.61 -23.63
CA GLY A 298 13.89 -18.32 -22.94
C GLY A 298 12.96 -18.17 -21.74
N ALA A 299 12.21 -19.23 -21.38
CA ALA A 299 11.39 -19.30 -20.18
C ALA A 299 12.13 -19.97 -19.01
N LEU A 300 11.85 -19.50 -17.80
CA LEU A 300 12.29 -20.10 -16.54
C LEU A 300 11.09 -20.08 -15.57
N LEU A 301 10.53 -21.23 -15.29
CA LEU A 301 9.49 -21.40 -14.27
C LEU A 301 10.14 -21.82 -12.94
N MET A 302 9.99 -20.97 -11.91
CA MET A 302 10.37 -21.31 -10.54
C MET A 302 9.26 -22.15 -9.91
N ARG A 303 9.54 -23.45 -9.73
CA ARG A 303 8.53 -24.44 -9.31
C ARG A 303 8.17 -24.37 -7.85
N ASP A 304 9.04 -23.79 -7.01
CA ASP A 304 8.85 -23.69 -5.57
C ASP A 304 8.74 -22.24 -5.12
N ASN A 305 7.80 -21.52 -5.77
CA ASN A 305 7.50 -20.12 -5.47
C ASN A 305 6.28 -19.96 -4.57
N TYR A 306 6.34 -18.97 -3.66
CA TYR A 306 5.31 -18.69 -2.68
C TYR A 306 4.91 -17.22 -2.69
N ALA A 307 3.62 -16.93 -2.59
CA ALA A 307 3.10 -15.61 -2.33
C ALA A 307 3.46 -15.16 -0.90
N ASN A 308 3.74 -13.89 -0.72
CA ASN A 308 4.03 -13.32 0.59
C ASN A 308 2.78 -12.90 1.37
N GLY A 309 1.59 -13.09 0.81
CA GLY A 309 0.31 -12.81 1.42
C GLY A 309 -0.81 -13.59 0.74
N ARG A 310 -2.04 -13.45 1.25
CA ARG A 310 -3.24 -14.17 0.76
C ARG A 310 -4.29 -13.25 0.14
N ARG A 311 -3.99 -11.97 -0.01
CA ARG A 311 -4.90 -10.95 -0.55
C ARG A 311 -4.18 -10.13 -1.61
N SER A 312 -4.89 -9.71 -2.65
CA SER A 312 -4.32 -8.92 -3.76
C SER A 312 -3.61 -7.66 -3.28
N ILE A 313 -4.11 -7.03 -2.22
CA ILE A 313 -3.52 -5.83 -1.61
C ILE A 313 -2.15 -6.08 -0.96
N GLU A 314 -1.80 -7.33 -0.65
CA GLU A 314 -0.53 -7.74 -0.03
C GLU A 314 0.55 -8.05 -1.07
N ALA A 315 0.13 -8.37 -2.29
CA ALA A 315 1.06 -8.78 -3.35
C ALA A 315 1.89 -7.61 -3.91
N LEU A 316 1.28 -6.44 -4.09
CA LEU A 316 1.97 -5.29 -4.69
C LEU A 316 3.22 -4.85 -3.92
N PRO A 317 3.19 -4.69 -2.57
CA PRO A 317 4.39 -4.38 -1.80
C PRO A 317 5.50 -5.42 -1.95
N ALA A 318 5.15 -6.71 -2.00
CA ALA A 318 6.11 -7.77 -2.21
C ALA A 318 6.74 -7.73 -3.62
N ILE A 319 5.91 -7.65 -4.65
CA ILE A 319 6.36 -7.75 -6.06
C ILE A 319 7.07 -6.47 -6.52
N LEU A 320 6.65 -5.30 -6.07
CA LEU A 320 7.23 -4.04 -6.54
C LEU A 320 8.36 -3.51 -5.63
N SER A 321 8.37 -3.88 -4.34
CA SER A 321 9.29 -3.29 -3.36
C SER A 321 9.99 -4.32 -2.47
N GLY A 322 9.74 -5.63 -2.66
CA GLY A 322 10.35 -6.68 -1.85
C GLY A 322 9.88 -6.71 -0.39
N LEU A 323 8.73 -6.11 -0.07
CA LEU A 323 8.17 -6.08 1.28
C LEU A 323 7.11 -7.18 1.45
N PRO A 324 7.39 -8.29 2.16
CA PRO A 324 6.42 -9.35 2.43
C PRO A 324 5.28 -8.85 3.33
N SER A 325 4.15 -9.56 3.38
CA SER A 325 3.05 -9.26 4.30
C SER A 325 3.26 -10.00 5.61
N LEU A 326 3.77 -9.29 6.63
CA LEU A 326 4.00 -9.84 7.99
C LEU A 326 3.17 -9.13 9.05
N LEU A 327 2.19 -8.32 8.66
CA LEU A 327 1.20 -7.70 9.53
C LEU A 327 -0.15 -8.37 9.32
N GLU A 328 -1.03 -8.26 10.30
CA GLU A 328 -2.43 -8.63 10.17
C GLU A 328 -3.16 -7.71 9.17
N ASP A 329 -2.94 -6.39 9.29
CA ASP A 329 -3.42 -5.40 8.33
C ASP A 329 -2.44 -5.28 7.15
N PRO A 330 -2.93 -5.26 5.88
CA PRO A 330 -2.06 -5.03 4.73
C PRO A 330 -1.33 -3.69 4.82
N PHE A 331 -0.04 -3.66 4.44
CA PHE A 331 0.79 -2.46 4.46
C PHE A 331 0.08 -1.24 3.84
N ILE A 332 -0.54 -1.41 2.67
CA ILE A 332 -1.20 -0.35 1.90
C ILE A 332 -2.33 0.34 2.69
N THR A 333 -2.96 -0.36 3.62
CA THR A 333 -4.07 0.19 4.43
C THR A 333 -3.73 0.36 5.89
N SER A 334 -2.53 -0.04 6.30
CA SER A 334 -2.04 0.11 7.66
C SER A 334 -1.67 1.56 8.00
N SER A 335 -1.39 1.84 9.26
CA SER A 335 -0.83 3.12 9.70
C SER A 335 0.58 3.38 9.15
N PHE A 336 1.24 2.37 8.59
CA PHE A 336 2.59 2.43 8.03
C PHE A 336 2.64 2.67 6.52
N GLN A 337 1.51 2.85 5.85
CA GLN A 337 1.43 3.08 4.40
C GLN A 337 2.28 4.26 3.90
N THR A 338 2.72 5.14 4.80
CA THR A 338 3.56 6.30 4.53
C THR A 338 5.03 6.09 4.95
N ALA A 339 5.41 4.88 5.36
CA ALA A 339 6.80 4.57 5.67
C ALA A 339 7.66 4.64 4.39
N GLU A 340 8.93 4.96 4.58
CA GLU A 340 9.92 4.97 3.48
C GLU A 340 9.98 3.60 2.82
N LEU A 341 9.70 3.56 1.51
CA LEU A 341 9.70 2.34 0.72
C LEU A 341 10.21 2.61 -0.69
N HIS A 342 11.25 1.90 -1.11
CA HIS A 342 11.80 1.97 -2.46
C HIS A 342 11.21 0.85 -3.32
N GLY A 343 10.65 1.20 -4.46
CA GLY A 343 10.10 0.25 -5.41
C GLY A 343 10.84 0.22 -6.74
N LEU A 344 10.58 -0.80 -7.54
CA LEU A 344 11.14 -0.92 -8.90
C LEU A 344 10.85 0.31 -9.76
N GLY A 345 9.67 0.94 -9.58
CA GLY A 345 9.31 2.16 -10.30
C GLY A 345 10.30 3.29 -10.04
N GLU A 346 10.63 3.54 -8.77
CA GLU A 346 11.60 4.55 -8.37
C GLU A 346 13.00 4.20 -8.87
N ILE A 347 13.45 2.95 -8.61
CA ILE A 347 14.81 2.51 -8.97
C ILE A 347 15.02 2.62 -10.47
N LEU A 348 14.13 2.06 -11.29
CA LEU A 348 14.24 2.09 -12.74
C LEU A 348 13.97 3.48 -13.32
N GLY A 349 13.12 4.28 -12.70
CA GLY A 349 12.92 5.69 -13.06
C GLY A 349 14.21 6.50 -13.00
N ARG A 350 15.07 6.28 -11.98
CA ARG A 350 16.42 6.87 -11.90
C ARG A 350 17.36 6.43 -13.03
N HIS A 351 17.09 5.28 -13.64
CA HIS A 351 17.80 4.77 -14.82
C HIS A 351 17.12 5.14 -16.15
N GLY A 352 16.20 6.11 -16.16
CA GLY A 352 15.57 6.65 -17.36
C GLY A 352 14.42 5.82 -17.92
N TYR A 353 13.89 4.86 -17.17
CA TYR A 353 12.70 4.09 -17.56
C TYR A 353 11.44 4.94 -17.42
N THR A 354 10.53 4.78 -18.39
CA THR A 354 9.13 5.18 -18.21
C THR A 354 8.42 4.10 -17.39
N THR A 355 7.81 4.47 -16.26
CA THR A 355 7.22 3.48 -15.35
C THR A 355 5.72 3.66 -15.21
N ALA A 356 4.95 2.57 -15.37
CA ALA A 356 3.49 2.62 -15.34
C ALA A 356 2.88 1.36 -14.70
N MET A 357 1.78 1.56 -13.97
CA MET A 357 0.93 0.49 -13.47
C MET A 357 -0.44 0.52 -14.15
N TYR A 358 -0.91 -0.64 -14.56
CA TYR A 358 -2.19 -0.89 -15.21
C TYR A 358 -3.01 -1.84 -14.34
N HIS A 359 -4.21 -1.42 -13.94
CA HIS A 359 -5.14 -2.25 -13.19
C HIS A 359 -6.55 -2.05 -13.74
N ALA A 360 -7.17 -3.13 -14.23
CA ALA A 360 -8.46 -3.05 -14.91
C ALA A 360 -9.62 -2.52 -14.04
N GLY A 361 -9.44 -2.46 -12.73
CA GLY A 361 -10.46 -2.05 -11.76
C GLY A 361 -10.61 -0.54 -11.58
N THR A 362 -11.62 -0.18 -10.82
CA THR A 362 -11.91 1.22 -10.47
C THR A 362 -10.72 1.86 -9.76
N ASN A 363 -10.34 3.09 -10.18
CA ASN A 363 -9.27 3.85 -9.52
C ASN A 363 -9.59 4.03 -8.03
N GLY A 364 -8.56 3.91 -7.18
CA GLY A 364 -8.70 3.91 -5.72
C GLY A 364 -9.07 2.54 -5.11
N THR A 365 -9.35 1.51 -5.92
CA THR A 365 -9.59 0.15 -5.41
C THR A 365 -8.36 -0.34 -4.63
N MET A 366 -8.60 -0.76 -3.37
CA MET A 366 -7.56 -1.24 -2.44
C MET A 366 -6.38 -0.27 -2.23
N GLY A 367 -6.41 0.96 -2.79
CA GLY A 367 -5.32 1.93 -2.73
C GLY A 367 -4.16 1.61 -3.68
N PHE A 368 -4.41 0.86 -4.74
CA PHE A 368 -3.37 0.45 -5.70
C PHE A 368 -2.75 1.62 -6.46
N ASP A 369 -3.56 2.60 -6.87
CA ASP A 369 -3.09 3.85 -7.47
C ASP A 369 -2.13 4.62 -6.55
N THR A 370 -2.51 4.75 -5.30
CA THR A 370 -1.68 5.37 -4.26
C THR A 370 -0.37 4.60 -4.07
N PHE A 371 -0.44 3.26 -3.91
CA PHE A 371 0.75 2.44 -3.72
C PHE A 371 1.66 2.44 -4.94
N ALA A 372 1.11 2.46 -6.15
CA ALA A 372 1.89 2.62 -7.37
C ALA A 372 2.76 3.88 -7.32
N GLY A 373 2.19 5.00 -6.85
CA GLY A 373 2.95 6.24 -6.61
C GLY A 373 4.06 6.08 -5.56
N ILE A 374 3.78 5.41 -4.43
CA ILE A 374 4.79 5.12 -3.39
C ILE A 374 5.92 4.25 -3.94
N ALA A 375 5.60 3.24 -4.76
CA ALA A 375 6.57 2.40 -5.44
C ALA A 375 7.32 3.10 -6.59
N GLY A 376 7.05 4.39 -6.85
CA GLY A 376 7.71 5.23 -7.84
C GLY A 376 7.20 5.05 -9.27
N MET A 377 6.00 4.49 -9.47
CA MET A 377 5.37 4.45 -10.79
C MET A 377 4.94 5.87 -11.20
N GLN A 378 5.35 6.31 -12.39
CA GLN A 378 5.05 7.64 -12.93
C GLN A 378 3.60 7.77 -13.40
N HIS A 379 3.00 6.66 -13.85
CA HIS A 379 1.66 6.63 -14.41
C HIS A 379 0.84 5.49 -13.81
N TYR A 380 -0.46 5.74 -13.68
CA TYR A 380 -1.45 4.73 -13.30
C TYR A 380 -2.61 4.76 -14.30
N TYR A 381 -2.98 3.58 -14.80
CA TYR A 381 -4.08 3.40 -15.74
C TYR A 381 -5.09 2.43 -15.15
N GLY A 382 -6.23 2.97 -14.71
CA GLY A 382 -7.35 2.20 -14.15
C GLY A 382 -8.54 2.16 -15.08
N LEU A 383 -9.71 1.93 -14.51
CA LEU A 383 -10.98 1.96 -15.22
C LEU A 383 -11.26 3.33 -15.86
N ASN A 384 -10.85 4.42 -15.20
CA ASN A 384 -11.10 5.79 -15.69
C ASN A 384 -10.34 6.10 -16.98
N GLU A 385 -9.15 5.52 -17.16
CA GLU A 385 -8.29 5.72 -18.33
C GLU A 385 -8.64 4.77 -19.48
N TYR A 386 -9.46 3.74 -19.21
CA TYR A 386 -9.94 2.82 -20.26
C TYR A 386 -11.05 3.48 -21.10
N PRO A 387 -11.02 3.34 -22.45
CA PRO A 387 -12.02 3.94 -23.32
C PRO A 387 -13.45 3.52 -22.95
N GLY A 388 -14.28 4.50 -22.62
CA GLY A 388 -15.65 4.30 -22.16
C GLY A 388 -15.80 3.96 -20.67
N GLY A 389 -14.71 3.61 -19.98
CA GLY A 389 -14.72 3.32 -18.55
C GLY A 389 -15.81 2.30 -18.16
N ALA A 390 -16.56 2.58 -17.11
CA ALA A 390 -17.69 1.73 -16.68
C ALA A 390 -18.87 1.67 -17.66
N SER A 391 -18.90 2.51 -18.70
CA SER A 391 -19.90 2.45 -19.77
C SER A 391 -19.44 1.61 -20.97
N SER A 392 -18.22 1.08 -20.93
CA SER A 392 -17.70 0.18 -21.96
C SER A 392 -18.47 -1.15 -21.95
N PRO A 393 -18.72 -1.77 -23.12
CA PRO A 393 -19.25 -3.14 -23.20
C PRO A 393 -18.28 -4.18 -22.63
N ASP A 394 -17.03 -3.80 -22.41
CA ASP A 394 -15.98 -4.65 -21.84
C ASP A 394 -15.98 -4.63 -20.29
N TYR A 395 -16.84 -3.81 -19.68
CA TYR A 395 -16.99 -3.76 -18.23
C TYR A 395 -17.74 -4.99 -17.69
N ASP A 396 -17.22 -5.63 -16.67
CA ASP A 396 -17.75 -6.88 -16.09
C ASP A 396 -19.03 -6.70 -15.26
N GLY A 397 -19.44 -5.45 -15.03
CA GLY A 397 -20.62 -5.10 -14.21
C GLY A 397 -20.33 -5.00 -12.71
N HIS A 398 -19.13 -5.29 -12.25
CA HIS A 398 -18.77 -5.37 -10.83
C HIS A 398 -17.48 -4.62 -10.47
N TRP A 399 -16.34 -5.05 -11.02
CA TRP A 399 -15.02 -4.60 -10.60
C TRP A 399 -14.31 -3.73 -11.63
N GLY A 400 -14.40 -4.11 -12.93
CA GLY A 400 -13.65 -3.42 -13.95
C GLY A 400 -13.77 -4.05 -15.35
N ILE A 401 -12.75 -3.85 -16.14
CA ILE A 401 -12.69 -4.34 -17.53
C ILE A 401 -12.22 -5.80 -17.55
N PHE A 402 -12.87 -6.64 -18.31
CA PHE A 402 -12.44 -8.01 -18.54
C PHE A 402 -11.00 -8.09 -19.07
N ASP A 403 -10.23 -9.09 -18.62
CA ASP A 403 -8.80 -9.26 -18.92
C ASP A 403 -8.51 -9.28 -20.44
N GLY A 404 -9.36 -9.91 -21.23
CA GLY A 404 -9.17 -9.99 -22.69
C GLY A 404 -9.01 -8.61 -23.34
N PRO A 405 -10.01 -7.74 -23.32
CA PRO A 405 -9.91 -6.39 -23.87
C PRO A 405 -8.90 -5.52 -23.12
N TYR A 406 -8.77 -5.66 -21.79
CA TYR A 406 -7.83 -4.84 -21.02
C TYR A 406 -6.37 -5.11 -21.38
N LEU A 407 -5.97 -6.37 -21.57
CA LEU A 407 -4.62 -6.71 -22.01
C LEU A 407 -4.33 -6.29 -23.46
N GLN A 408 -5.37 -6.16 -24.34
CA GLN A 408 -5.20 -5.55 -25.66
C GLN A 408 -4.97 -4.03 -25.54
N TYR A 409 -5.73 -3.35 -24.70
CA TYR A 409 -5.50 -1.94 -24.37
C TYR A 409 -4.09 -1.74 -23.79
N PHE A 410 -3.66 -2.58 -22.86
CA PHE A 410 -2.31 -2.58 -22.30
C PHE A 410 -1.23 -2.68 -23.40
N THR A 411 -1.39 -3.60 -24.36
CA THR A 411 -0.46 -3.74 -25.49
C THR A 411 -0.38 -2.46 -26.34
N GLN A 412 -1.53 -1.80 -26.58
CA GLN A 412 -1.57 -0.54 -27.32
C GLN A 412 -0.84 0.57 -26.57
N GLN A 413 -1.04 0.68 -25.26
CA GLN A 413 -0.36 1.67 -24.43
C GLN A 413 1.17 1.45 -24.41
N LEU A 414 1.62 0.20 -24.27
CA LEU A 414 3.05 -0.14 -24.35
C LEU A 414 3.67 0.28 -25.67
N SER A 415 2.96 0.11 -26.79
CA SER A 415 3.45 0.49 -28.12
C SER A 415 3.56 2.01 -28.31
N ALA A 416 2.90 2.80 -27.47
CA ALA A 416 3.00 4.27 -27.43
C ALA A 416 3.98 4.77 -26.36
N THR A 417 4.48 3.87 -25.49
CA THR A 417 5.34 4.24 -24.36
C THR A 417 6.80 4.34 -24.81
N LYS A 418 7.50 5.37 -24.29
CA LYS A 418 8.94 5.53 -24.55
C LYS A 418 9.74 4.41 -23.88
N GLU A 419 10.60 3.74 -24.67
CA GLU A 419 11.57 2.76 -24.16
C GLU A 419 12.82 3.43 -23.55
N PRO A 420 13.47 2.79 -22.54
CA PRO A 420 13.01 1.58 -21.87
C PRO A 420 11.83 1.87 -20.93
N PHE A 421 10.98 0.88 -20.71
CA PHE A 421 9.85 1.01 -19.78
C PHE A 421 9.77 -0.15 -18.77
N LEU A 422 9.21 0.15 -17.60
CA LEU A 422 8.66 -0.81 -16.65
C LEU A 422 7.15 -0.67 -16.66
N ALA A 423 6.44 -1.71 -17.03
CA ALA A 423 4.98 -1.72 -17.02
C ALA A 423 4.46 -2.94 -16.23
N THR A 424 3.60 -2.68 -15.27
CA THR A 424 2.95 -3.70 -14.46
C THR A 424 1.47 -3.76 -14.82
N ALA A 425 0.97 -4.91 -15.28
CA ALA A 425 -0.46 -5.12 -15.49
C ALA A 425 -1.00 -6.12 -14.47
N PHE A 426 -2.12 -5.77 -13.84
CA PHE A 426 -2.82 -6.61 -12.88
C PHE A 426 -4.17 -7.02 -13.47
N THR A 427 -4.38 -8.33 -13.65
CA THR A 427 -5.63 -8.91 -14.18
C THR A 427 -6.73 -8.91 -13.13
N LEU A 428 -7.97 -9.18 -13.53
CA LEU A 428 -9.13 -9.02 -12.65
C LEU A 428 -10.21 -10.10 -12.82
N SER A 429 -10.29 -10.75 -13.99
CA SER A 429 -11.46 -11.59 -14.34
C SER A 429 -11.62 -12.85 -13.50
N ALA A 430 -10.57 -13.28 -12.78
CA ALA A 430 -10.65 -14.41 -11.86
C ALA A 430 -11.10 -14.02 -10.44
N HIS A 431 -11.46 -12.74 -10.21
CA HIS A 431 -12.02 -12.27 -8.94
C HIS A 431 -13.51 -12.68 -8.80
N GLU A 432 -13.94 -12.94 -7.56
CA GLU A 432 -15.38 -13.17 -7.28
C GLU A 432 -16.22 -11.94 -7.72
N PRO A 433 -17.36 -12.10 -8.40
CA PRO A 433 -18.20 -13.31 -8.54
C PRO A 433 -17.88 -14.23 -9.73
N PHE A 434 -16.65 -14.24 -10.23
CA PHE A 434 -16.20 -15.12 -11.31
C PHE A 434 -16.95 -14.91 -12.64
N SER A 435 -17.11 -13.66 -13.02
CA SER A 435 -17.84 -13.27 -14.22
C SER A 435 -17.07 -13.58 -15.49
N LEU A 436 -17.77 -14.02 -16.53
CA LEU A 436 -17.23 -14.23 -17.87
C LEU A 436 -18.02 -13.41 -18.89
N PRO A 437 -17.37 -12.86 -19.93
CA PRO A 437 -18.11 -12.27 -21.05
C PRO A 437 -19.08 -13.28 -21.66
N ALA A 438 -20.26 -12.82 -22.09
CA ALA A 438 -21.35 -13.69 -22.53
C ALA A 438 -20.93 -14.71 -23.61
N GLN A 439 -20.05 -14.29 -24.55
CA GLN A 439 -19.56 -15.16 -25.63
C GLN A 439 -18.63 -16.29 -25.14
N TYR A 440 -18.15 -16.24 -23.89
CA TYR A 440 -17.26 -17.24 -23.30
C TYR A 440 -17.94 -18.13 -22.26
N GLN A 441 -19.23 -17.93 -22.00
CA GLN A 441 -20.00 -18.81 -21.12
C GLN A 441 -19.96 -20.25 -21.65
N GLY A 442 -19.57 -21.19 -20.76
CA GLY A 442 -19.47 -22.61 -21.09
C GLY A 442 -18.35 -23.00 -22.08
N LYS A 443 -17.39 -22.11 -22.37
CA LYS A 443 -16.29 -22.38 -23.31
C LYS A 443 -15.04 -22.97 -22.65
N PHE A 444 -14.93 -22.88 -21.35
CA PHE A 444 -13.79 -23.37 -20.58
C PHE A 444 -14.17 -24.58 -19.72
N PRO A 445 -13.21 -25.39 -19.29
CA PRO A 445 -13.49 -26.49 -18.38
C PRO A 445 -14.17 -25.97 -17.09
N ALA A 446 -15.31 -26.56 -16.75
CA ALA A 446 -16.07 -26.13 -15.57
C ALA A 446 -15.31 -26.39 -14.27
N GLY A 447 -14.53 -27.47 -14.23
CA GLY A 447 -13.84 -27.87 -13.02
C GLY A 447 -14.78 -28.16 -11.84
N THR A 448 -14.27 -28.04 -10.65
CA THR A 448 -14.97 -28.32 -9.38
C THR A 448 -15.22 -27.02 -8.59
N GLN A 449 -14.56 -25.92 -8.95
CA GLN A 449 -14.71 -24.63 -8.29
C GLN A 449 -15.19 -23.54 -9.29
N PRO A 450 -15.98 -22.57 -8.83
CA PRO A 450 -16.49 -21.50 -9.68
C PRO A 450 -15.41 -20.67 -10.39
N ILE A 451 -14.20 -20.60 -9.83
CA ILE A 451 -13.06 -19.86 -10.39
C ILE A 451 -12.47 -20.54 -11.64
N HIS A 452 -12.58 -21.86 -11.81
CA HIS A 452 -11.85 -22.59 -12.87
C HIS A 452 -12.13 -22.09 -14.28
N PRO A 453 -13.39 -21.80 -14.69
CA PRO A 453 -13.64 -21.21 -16.00
C PRO A 453 -13.00 -19.85 -16.21
N THR A 454 -12.88 -19.03 -15.15
CA THR A 454 -12.27 -17.69 -15.25
C THR A 454 -10.74 -17.77 -15.35
N ILE A 455 -10.11 -18.78 -14.74
CA ILE A 455 -8.70 -19.10 -14.98
C ILE A 455 -8.46 -19.47 -16.45
N GLY A 456 -9.36 -20.28 -17.06
CA GLY A 456 -9.29 -20.57 -18.50
C GLY A 456 -9.45 -19.33 -19.38
N TYR A 457 -10.29 -18.39 -18.97
CA TYR A 457 -10.43 -17.11 -19.65
C TYR A 457 -9.19 -16.22 -19.48
N ALA A 458 -8.60 -16.15 -18.30
CA ALA A 458 -7.37 -15.41 -18.05
C ALA A 458 -6.20 -15.97 -18.91
N ASP A 459 -6.10 -17.30 -19.02
CA ASP A 459 -5.11 -17.95 -19.90
C ASP A 459 -5.33 -17.61 -21.38
N LEU A 460 -6.58 -17.58 -21.86
CA LEU A 460 -6.90 -17.10 -23.21
C LEU A 460 -6.54 -15.63 -23.39
N ALA A 461 -6.78 -14.79 -22.39
CA ALA A 461 -6.42 -13.37 -22.42
C ALA A 461 -4.90 -13.19 -22.52
N LEU A 462 -4.13 -13.95 -21.75
CA LEU A 462 -2.65 -14.03 -21.85
C LEU A 462 -2.20 -14.46 -23.23
N ARG A 463 -2.78 -15.52 -23.80
CA ARG A 463 -2.46 -15.98 -25.15
C ARG A 463 -2.63 -14.84 -26.18
N ARG A 464 -3.74 -14.12 -26.12
CA ARG A 464 -4.02 -13.00 -27.03
C ARG A 464 -3.07 -11.83 -26.81
N PHE A 465 -2.74 -11.52 -25.58
CA PHE A 465 -1.73 -10.53 -25.23
C PHE A 465 -0.39 -10.86 -25.89
N PHE A 466 0.13 -12.06 -25.70
CA PHE A 466 1.40 -12.47 -26.28
C PHE A 466 1.35 -12.57 -27.82
N GLN A 467 0.22 -12.91 -28.40
CA GLN A 467 0.02 -12.87 -29.86
C GLN A 467 0.13 -11.44 -30.41
N ALA A 468 -0.47 -10.47 -29.73
CA ALA A 468 -0.41 -9.05 -30.12
C ALA A 468 0.99 -8.46 -29.82
N ALA A 469 1.56 -8.76 -28.67
CA ALA A 469 2.88 -8.31 -28.24
C ALA A 469 3.99 -8.75 -29.21
N ARG A 470 3.93 -9.98 -29.72
CA ARG A 470 4.90 -10.52 -30.70
C ARG A 470 4.98 -9.71 -32.00
N GLN A 471 3.96 -8.92 -32.32
CA GLN A 471 3.95 -8.05 -33.50
C GLN A 471 4.56 -6.67 -33.22
N GLN A 472 4.95 -6.39 -31.97
CA GLN A 472 5.47 -5.10 -31.56
C GLN A 472 7.00 -5.08 -31.53
N PRO A 473 7.63 -3.96 -31.90
CA PRO A 473 9.09 -3.82 -31.90
C PRO A 473 9.71 -4.08 -30.52
N TRP A 474 9.06 -3.63 -29.45
CA TRP A 474 9.54 -3.75 -28.07
C TRP A 474 9.58 -5.20 -27.56
N TYR A 475 8.85 -6.14 -28.16
CA TYR A 475 8.71 -7.52 -27.65
C TYR A 475 10.04 -8.24 -27.48
N ALA A 476 10.94 -8.18 -28.48
CA ALA A 476 12.22 -8.89 -28.48
C ALA A 476 13.21 -8.34 -27.42
N HIS A 477 12.97 -7.13 -26.92
CA HIS A 477 13.79 -6.46 -25.92
C HIS A 477 13.12 -6.38 -24.55
N THR A 478 12.18 -7.28 -24.27
CA THR A 478 11.37 -7.26 -23.04
C THR A 478 11.64 -8.49 -22.17
N LEU A 479 11.86 -8.25 -20.87
CA LEU A 479 11.73 -9.25 -19.84
C LEU A 479 10.27 -9.30 -19.38
N PHE A 480 9.61 -10.43 -19.54
CA PHE A 480 8.30 -10.70 -18.99
C PHE A 480 8.44 -11.48 -17.68
N VAL A 481 7.73 -11.05 -16.64
CA VAL A 481 7.60 -11.75 -15.38
C VAL A 481 6.11 -11.96 -15.10
N LEU A 482 5.70 -13.23 -14.99
CA LEU A 482 4.33 -13.61 -14.70
C LEU A 482 4.30 -14.26 -13.32
N THR A 483 3.44 -13.76 -12.44
CA THR A 483 3.19 -14.37 -11.13
C THR A 483 1.75 -14.11 -10.72
N ALA A 484 1.20 -14.93 -9.82
CA ALA A 484 -0.08 -14.59 -9.21
C ALA A 484 0.10 -13.62 -8.05
N ASP A 485 -0.95 -12.91 -7.72
CA ASP A 485 -1.03 -12.10 -6.50
C ASP A 485 -1.16 -12.97 -5.24
N HIS A 486 -2.06 -13.94 -5.25
CA HIS A 486 -2.27 -14.95 -4.22
C HIS A 486 -2.93 -16.20 -4.82
N THR A 487 -3.18 -17.18 -3.98
CA THR A 487 -4.02 -18.35 -4.31
C THR A 487 -5.50 -18.04 -4.01
N SER A 488 -6.39 -18.91 -4.48
CA SER A 488 -7.82 -18.86 -4.18
C SER A 488 -8.29 -20.16 -3.54
N GLN A 489 -9.46 -20.65 -3.92
CA GLN A 489 -10.04 -21.89 -3.46
C GLN A 489 -9.21 -23.09 -3.94
N THR A 490 -8.87 -24.01 -3.04
CA THR A 490 -8.09 -25.20 -3.33
C THR A 490 -8.95 -26.46 -3.31
N ASP A 491 -8.76 -27.33 -4.30
CA ASP A 491 -9.43 -28.64 -4.40
C ASP A 491 -8.55 -29.78 -3.94
N LEU A 492 -7.25 -29.70 -4.25
CA LEU A 492 -6.32 -30.77 -3.97
C LEU A 492 -5.93 -30.78 -2.48
N PRO A 493 -6.09 -31.89 -1.77
CA PRO A 493 -5.72 -31.95 -0.34
C PRO A 493 -4.27 -31.54 -0.05
N SER A 494 -3.36 -31.74 -1.01
CA SER A 494 -1.96 -31.33 -0.90
C SER A 494 -1.77 -29.81 -0.86
N TYR A 495 -2.75 -29.02 -1.33
CA TYR A 495 -2.73 -27.56 -1.26
C TYR A 495 -3.53 -27.01 -0.09
N GLN A 496 -4.30 -27.83 0.64
CA GLN A 496 -5.12 -27.41 1.79
C GLN A 496 -4.28 -27.32 3.09
N ASN A 497 -3.24 -26.50 3.06
CA ASN A 497 -2.31 -26.27 4.16
C ASN A 497 -1.59 -24.92 3.96
N PRO A 498 -0.89 -24.34 4.96
CA PRO A 498 -0.24 -23.05 4.86
C PRO A 498 0.71 -22.89 3.65
N LEU A 499 1.45 -23.92 3.25
CA LEU A 499 2.29 -23.85 2.04
C LEU A 499 1.45 -23.79 0.78
N GLY A 500 0.47 -24.67 0.64
CA GLY A 500 -0.42 -24.73 -0.52
C GLY A 500 -1.22 -23.46 -0.70
N TYR A 501 -1.66 -22.83 0.41
CA TYR A 501 -2.39 -21.55 0.38
C TYR A 501 -1.53 -20.36 -0.06
N HIS A 502 -0.21 -20.53 -0.19
CA HIS A 502 0.72 -19.52 -0.68
C HIS A 502 1.41 -19.94 -1.99
N LYS A 503 1.11 -21.12 -2.52
CA LYS A 503 1.79 -21.69 -3.70
C LYS A 503 1.32 -21.01 -4.99
N THR A 504 2.16 -20.16 -5.57
CA THR A 504 1.87 -19.41 -6.80
C THR A 504 2.97 -19.61 -7.84
N PRO A 505 2.67 -19.54 -9.15
CA PRO A 505 3.70 -19.65 -10.18
C PRO A 505 4.56 -18.39 -10.21
N LEU A 506 5.84 -18.55 -10.55
CA LEU A 506 6.73 -17.45 -10.94
C LEU A 506 7.44 -17.84 -12.23
N LEU A 507 7.05 -17.23 -13.33
CA LEU A 507 7.60 -17.44 -14.66
C LEU A 507 8.33 -16.20 -15.14
N LEU A 508 9.63 -16.32 -15.43
CA LEU A 508 10.42 -15.32 -16.12
C LEU A 508 10.55 -15.75 -17.58
N PHE A 509 10.33 -14.85 -18.50
CA PHE A 509 10.42 -15.13 -19.94
C PHE A 509 11.08 -14.00 -20.70
N ARG A 510 12.06 -14.34 -21.56
CA ARG A 510 12.78 -13.40 -22.39
C ARG A 510 12.82 -13.90 -23.83
N PRO A 511 12.04 -13.31 -24.75
CA PRO A 511 11.94 -13.79 -26.13
C PRO A 511 13.31 -13.81 -26.84
N GLY A 512 13.69 -14.97 -27.36
CA GLY A 512 14.89 -15.12 -28.18
C GLY A 512 16.25 -14.90 -27.45
N GLN A 513 16.23 -14.71 -26.13
CA GLN A 513 17.43 -14.50 -25.33
C GLN A 513 17.44 -15.42 -24.13
N PRO A 514 18.59 -16.01 -23.77
CA PRO A 514 18.67 -16.86 -22.58
C PRO A 514 18.55 -16.01 -21.30
N LEU A 515 17.91 -16.55 -20.28
CA LEU A 515 18.01 -16.06 -18.91
C LEU A 515 19.29 -16.59 -18.26
N PRO A 516 19.83 -15.93 -17.22
CA PRO A 516 20.91 -16.49 -16.42
C PRO A 516 20.52 -17.86 -15.85
N ALA A 517 21.51 -18.71 -15.59
CA ALA A 517 21.26 -20.02 -15.00
C ALA A 517 20.67 -19.89 -13.60
N ALA A 518 19.63 -20.67 -13.30
CA ALA A 518 19.01 -20.75 -11.99
C ALA A 518 18.54 -22.18 -11.73
N ASN A 519 18.40 -22.54 -10.44
CA ASN A 519 17.78 -23.79 -10.04
C ASN A 519 16.25 -23.60 -9.99
N PRO A 520 15.46 -24.22 -10.86
CA PRO A 520 14.00 -24.07 -10.88
C PRO A 520 13.30 -24.61 -9.63
N HIS A 521 13.98 -25.44 -8.84
CA HIS A 521 13.49 -25.98 -7.56
C HIS A 521 14.01 -25.24 -6.33
N ARG A 522 14.64 -24.10 -6.52
CA ARG A 522 14.98 -23.21 -5.41
C ARG A 522 13.70 -22.62 -4.83
N ILE A 523 13.61 -22.57 -3.49
CA ILE A 523 12.52 -21.85 -2.81
C ILE A 523 12.61 -20.38 -3.18
N THR A 524 11.52 -19.83 -3.70
CA THR A 524 11.39 -18.41 -4.09
C THR A 524 10.09 -17.82 -3.57
N GLN A 525 10.00 -16.51 -3.62
CA GLN A 525 8.83 -15.77 -3.17
C GLN A 525 8.62 -14.51 -4.04
N GLN A 526 7.46 -13.90 -3.95
CA GLN A 526 7.15 -12.65 -4.67
C GLN A 526 8.16 -11.53 -4.38
N ALA A 527 8.66 -11.44 -3.15
CA ALA A 527 9.68 -10.45 -2.75
C ALA A 527 11.03 -10.64 -3.46
N ASP A 528 11.26 -11.74 -4.16
CA ASP A 528 12.45 -11.98 -4.97
C ASP A 528 12.38 -11.32 -6.35
N VAL A 529 11.19 -10.92 -6.80
CA VAL A 529 10.96 -10.33 -8.12
C VAL A 529 11.80 -9.07 -8.36
N PRO A 530 11.84 -8.07 -7.45
CA PRO A 530 12.63 -6.86 -7.69
C PRO A 530 14.12 -7.15 -7.89
N ALA A 531 14.71 -7.96 -7.03
CA ALA A 531 16.11 -8.33 -7.12
C ALA A 531 16.43 -9.10 -8.41
N SER A 532 15.54 -9.98 -8.84
CA SER A 532 15.68 -10.78 -10.05
C SER A 532 15.59 -9.93 -11.31
N VAL A 533 14.67 -8.97 -11.35
CA VAL A 533 14.55 -7.99 -12.45
C VAL A 533 15.83 -7.18 -12.58
N LEU A 534 16.32 -6.61 -11.48
CA LEU A 534 17.55 -5.80 -11.49
C LEU A 534 18.76 -6.62 -11.93
N ASP A 535 18.85 -7.89 -11.56
CA ASP A 535 19.94 -8.78 -11.98
C ASP A 535 19.91 -9.04 -13.51
N VAL A 536 18.72 -9.35 -14.07
CA VAL A 536 18.57 -9.53 -15.53
C VAL A 536 18.85 -8.26 -16.31
N LEU A 537 18.54 -7.09 -15.76
CA LEU A 537 18.83 -5.79 -16.39
C LEU A 537 20.29 -5.37 -16.26
N GLY A 538 21.13 -6.13 -15.55
CA GLY A 538 22.53 -5.79 -15.31
C GLY A 538 22.71 -4.65 -14.31
N LEU A 539 21.80 -4.51 -13.37
CA LEU A 539 21.80 -3.51 -12.30
C LEU A 539 21.90 -4.14 -10.89
N PRO A 540 22.76 -5.15 -10.65
CA PRO A 540 22.80 -5.84 -9.35
C PRO A 540 23.19 -4.92 -8.20
N GLN A 541 23.91 -3.81 -8.46
CA GLN A 541 24.28 -2.82 -7.45
C GLN A 541 23.07 -2.09 -6.86
N GLU A 542 21.96 -2.01 -7.58
CA GLU A 542 20.73 -1.40 -7.10
C GLU A 542 19.97 -2.26 -6.08
N GLN A 543 20.33 -3.55 -5.96
CA GLN A 543 19.75 -4.44 -4.96
C GLN A 543 19.99 -3.96 -3.51
N LYS A 544 21.04 -3.14 -3.27
CA LYS A 544 21.27 -2.47 -1.98
C LYS A 544 20.16 -1.50 -1.58
N SER A 545 19.37 -1.03 -2.55
CA SER A 545 18.22 -0.18 -2.34
C SER A 545 16.94 -0.99 -2.06
N LEU A 546 17.01 -2.33 -2.09
CA LEU A 546 15.89 -3.21 -1.76
C LEU A 546 15.96 -3.67 -0.30
N LEU A 547 14.83 -4.16 0.20
CA LEU A 547 14.72 -4.75 1.52
C LEU A 547 15.41 -6.14 1.57
N PRO A 548 15.92 -6.57 2.74
CA PRO A 548 16.66 -7.81 2.88
C PRO A 548 15.79 -9.07 2.91
N PHE A 549 14.53 -8.99 2.50
CA PHE A 549 13.62 -10.13 2.48
C PHE A 549 13.74 -10.95 1.20
N GLY A 550 13.95 -10.31 0.05
CA GLY A 550 14.10 -10.97 -1.24
C GLY A 550 15.55 -11.07 -1.70
N ALA A 551 15.82 -12.01 -2.61
CA ALA A 551 17.09 -12.19 -3.29
C ALA A 551 16.86 -12.54 -4.77
N SER A 552 17.82 -12.23 -5.66
CA SER A 552 17.70 -12.66 -7.06
C SER A 552 17.59 -14.18 -7.17
N VAL A 553 16.64 -14.67 -7.97
CA VAL A 553 16.51 -16.11 -8.28
C VAL A 553 17.75 -16.66 -9.01
N PHE A 554 18.56 -15.76 -9.56
CA PHE A 554 19.80 -16.08 -10.28
C PHE A 554 21.05 -16.02 -9.39
N ASP A 555 20.92 -15.63 -8.11
CA ASP A 555 22.06 -15.59 -7.20
C ASP A 555 22.37 -17.01 -6.66
N PRO A 556 23.49 -17.65 -7.08
CA PRO A 556 23.82 -19.00 -6.65
C PRO A 556 24.23 -19.06 -5.16
N ALA A 557 24.61 -17.93 -4.56
CA ALA A 557 25.02 -17.88 -3.16
C ALA A 557 23.82 -17.83 -2.20
N SER A 558 22.64 -17.41 -2.66
CA SER A 558 21.44 -17.40 -1.86
C SER A 558 20.80 -18.78 -1.81
N PRO A 559 20.54 -19.36 -0.63
CA PRO A 559 19.93 -20.69 -0.50
C PRO A 559 18.47 -20.72 -0.97
N GLY A 560 17.84 -19.56 -1.11
CA GLY A 560 16.40 -19.44 -1.35
C GLY A 560 15.58 -19.64 -0.09
N ARG A 561 14.55 -18.82 0.05
CA ARG A 561 13.60 -18.89 1.18
C ARG A 561 12.31 -18.17 0.83
N ALA A 562 11.25 -18.48 1.56
CA ALA A 562 10.01 -17.72 1.53
C ALA A 562 9.52 -17.43 2.94
N ILE A 563 8.96 -16.24 3.16
CA ILE A 563 8.41 -15.81 4.45
C ILE A 563 7.01 -15.28 4.26
N PHE A 564 6.09 -15.69 5.12
CA PHE A 564 4.72 -15.18 5.12
C PHE A 564 4.09 -15.29 6.53
N HIS A 565 2.97 -14.62 6.70
CA HIS A 565 2.13 -14.69 7.89
C HIS A 565 0.78 -15.32 7.48
N ASP A 566 0.33 -16.32 8.21
CA ASP A 566 -0.98 -16.95 8.01
C ASP A 566 -1.61 -17.30 9.35
N GLY A 567 -2.84 -16.86 9.55
CA GLY A 567 -3.53 -17.00 10.82
C GLY A 567 -2.83 -16.25 11.97
N ASP A 568 -2.43 -16.98 13.01
CA ASP A 568 -1.72 -16.45 14.18
C ASP A 568 -0.22 -16.76 14.18
N SER A 569 0.30 -17.26 13.05
CA SER A 569 1.66 -17.79 12.94
C SER A 569 2.45 -17.15 11.81
N TYR A 570 3.76 -17.01 12.02
CA TYR A 570 4.72 -16.67 10.98
C TYR A 570 5.38 -17.94 10.46
N TYR A 571 5.63 -18.00 9.16
CA TYR A 571 6.27 -19.12 8.50
C TYR A 571 7.52 -18.68 7.74
N LEU A 572 8.58 -19.49 7.84
CA LEU A 572 9.80 -19.36 7.05
C LEU A 572 10.09 -20.70 6.38
N VAL A 573 10.13 -20.71 5.06
CA VAL A 573 10.30 -21.90 4.23
C VAL A 573 11.73 -21.95 3.72
N HIS A 574 12.43 -23.07 3.98
CA HIS A 574 13.71 -23.44 3.41
C HIS A 574 13.61 -24.79 2.70
N SER A 575 14.62 -25.16 1.94
CA SER A 575 14.68 -26.44 1.23
C SER A 575 14.57 -27.66 2.16
N ASP A 576 14.94 -27.52 3.42
CA ASP A 576 14.98 -28.62 4.39
C ASP A 576 13.77 -28.62 5.33
N PHE A 577 13.36 -27.44 5.77
CA PHE A 577 12.35 -27.27 6.80
C PHE A 577 11.42 -26.07 6.53
N VAL A 578 10.18 -26.22 6.99
CA VAL A 578 9.26 -25.12 7.26
C VAL A 578 9.32 -24.82 8.75
N THR A 579 9.61 -23.59 9.09
CA THR A 579 9.64 -23.09 10.47
C THR A 579 8.37 -22.32 10.75
N GLU A 580 7.63 -22.71 11.77
CA GLU A 580 6.47 -22.00 12.28
C GLU A 580 6.85 -21.28 13.59
N LEU A 581 6.59 -19.99 13.70
CA LEU A 581 6.68 -19.20 14.92
C LEU A 581 5.27 -18.77 15.32
N LYS A 582 4.78 -19.29 16.41
CA LYS A 582 3.44 -18.99 16.94
C LYS A 582 3.40 -17.72 17.78
N SER A 583 2.19 -17.23 18.02
CA SER A 583 1.94 -16.06 18.89
C SER A 583 2.45 -16.22 20.32
N ASP A 584 2.54 -17.47 20.85
CA ASP A 584 3.13 -17.78 22.15
C ASP A 584 4.67 -17.86 22.14
N ASN A 585 5.32 -17.47 21.03
CA ASN A 585 6.75 -17.56 20.76
C ASN A 585 7.32 -18.99 20.65
N SER A 586 6.50 -20.02 20.65
CA SER A 586 6.96 -21.39 20.38
C SER A 586 7.36 -21.54 18.90
N VAL A 587 8.42 -22.34 18.68
CA VAL A 587 8.92 -22.65 17.33
C VAL A 587 8.69 -24.12 17.05
N ARG A 588 8.14 -24.41 15.87
CA ARG A 588 7.98 -25.78 15.36
C ARG A 588 8.68 -25.91 14.02
N LEU A 589 9.25 -27.08 13.77
CA LEU A 589 9.86 -27.43 12.48
C LEU A 589 9.06 -28.54 11.82
N TYR A 590 8.82 -28.38 10.52
CA TYR A 590 8.21 -29.40 9.67
C TYR A 590 9.16 -29.74 8.53
N PRO A 591 9.31 -31.00 8.12
CA PRO A 591 10.09 -31.32 6.92
C PRO A 591 9.48 -30.61 5.71
N TYR A 592 10.31 -29.98 4.91
CA TYR A 592 9.82 -29.33 3.70
C TYR A 592 9.39 -30.40 2.67
N GLN A 593 8.21 -30.19 2.12
CA GLN A 593 7.71 -30.88 0.95
C GLN A 593 7.02 -29.85 0.04
N THR A 594 7.23 -29.95 -1.25
CA THR A 594 6.62 -29.03 -2.22
C THR A 594 5.11 -28.93 -2.00
N HIS A 595 4.60 -27.72 -1.82
CA HIS A 595 3.20 -27.37 -1.58
C HIS A 595 2.45 -28.20 -0.51
N PHE A 596 3.15 -29.01 0.27
CA PHE A 596 2.56 -29.79 1.33
C PHE A 596 3.28 -29.54 2.67
N MET A 597 2.51 -29.31 3.70
CA MET A 597 2.99 -29.20 5.08
C MET A 597 2.36 -30.32 5.91
N PRO A 598 3.17 -31.23 6.49
CA PRO A 598 2.65 -32.29 7.33
C PRO A 598 1.85 -31.75 8.52
N ASN A 599 0.80 -32.45 8.94
CA ASN A 599 0.00 -32.07 10.11
C ASN A 599 0.77 -32.16 11.44
N GLN A 600 1.91 -32.86 11.45
CA GLN A 600 2.72 -33.02 12.66
C GLN A 600 4.12 -32.49 12.45
N PRO A 601 4.63 -31.68 13.42
CA PRO A 601 6.01 -31.22 13.38
C PRO A 601 6.98 -32.40 13.59
N VAL A 602 8.26 -32.15 13.31
CA VAL A 602 9.34 -33.09 13.60
C VAL A 602 9.31 -33.47 15.08
N ALA A 603 9.19 -34.75 15.38
CA ALA A 603 9.27 -35.24 16.75
C ALA A 603 10.72 -35.14 17.26
N ASN A 604 10.93 -34.49 18.41
CA ASN A 604 12.25 -34.29 19.02
C ASN A 604 13.27 -33.66 18.06
N PRO A 605 13.00 -32.44 17.51
CA PRO A 605 13.90 -31.81 16.57
C PRO A 605 15.24 -31.46 17.26
N ASN A 606 16.33 -31.49 16.49
CA ASN A 606 17.63 -31.06 16.99
C ASN A 606 17.55 -29.60 17.52
N PRO A 607 17.85 -29.36 18.79
CA PRO A 607 17.76 -28.02 19.40
C PRO A 607 18.56 -26.94 18.66
N ALA A 608 19.69 -27.29 18.05
CA ALA A 608 20.51 -26.37 17.28
C ALA A 608 19.79 -25.92 15.99
N LEU A 609 19.02 -26.81 15.33
CA LEU A 609 18.21 -26.46 14.15
C LEU A 609 17.02 -25.59 14.54
N VAL A 610 16.31 -25.94 15.63
CA VAL A 610 15.21 -25.13 16.16
C VAL A 610 15.69 -23.72 16.48
N LYS A 611 16.86 -23.60 17.12
CA LYS A 611 17.47 -22.32 17.41
C LYS A 611 17.83 -21.56 16.12
N LYS A 612 18.54 -22.20 15.19
CA LYS A 612 18.99 -21.58 13.93
C LYS A 612 17.82 -21.00 13.14
N TYR A 613 16.85 -21.81 12.79
CA TYR A 613 15.71 -21.39 11.94
C TYR A 613 14.71 -20.52 12.71
N GLY A 614 14.53 -20.79 14.02
CA GLY A 614 13.69 -19.97 14.87
C GLY A 614 14.27 -18.56 15.08
N ASP A 615 15.58 -18.44 15.26
CA ASP A 615 16.23 -17.14 15.41
C ASP A 615 16.18 -16.35 14.08
N GLU A 616 16.38 -17.02 12.93
CA GLU A 616 16.23 -16.38 11.62
C GLU A 616 14.81 -15.84 11.41
N LEU A 617 13.78 -16.62 11.72
CA LEU A 617 12.38 -16.16 11.59
C LEU A 617 12.07 -15.01 12.55
N ARG A 618 12.49 -15.11 13.83
CA ARG A 618 12.33 -14.03 14.80
C ARG A 618 13.05 -12.76 14.36
N ALA A 619 14.23 -12.88 13.76
CA ALA A 619 14.99 -11.74 13.26
C ALA A 619 14.23 -11.04 12.12
N ASN A 620 13.69 -11.80 11.16
CA ASN A 620 12.89 -11.23 10.07
C ASN A 620 11.65 -10.51 10.60
N VAL A 621 10.91 -11.12 11.55
CA VAL A 621 9.72 -10.51 12.15
C VAL A 621 10.08 -9.25 12.94
N GLN A 622 11.15 -9.29 13.76
CA GLN A 622 11.58 -8.12 14.53
C GLN A 622 12.07 -6.99 13.63
N PHE A 623 12.87 -7.30 12.62
CA PHE A 623 13.35 -6.32 11.64
C PHE A 623 12.20 -5.64 10.91
N TYR A 624 11.24 -6.44 10.44
CA TYR A 624 10.06 -5.94 9.74
C TYR A 624 9.21 -5.02 10.63
N VAL A 625 8.78 -5.52 11.78
CA VAL A 625 7.86 -4.80 12.68
C VAL A 625 8.52 -3.54 13.23
N ASN A 626 9.73 -3.65 13.77
CA ASN A 626 10.42 -2.51 14.38
C ASN A 626 10.91 -1.52 13.31
N GLY A 627 11.31 -2.02 12.14
CA GLY A 627 11.68 -1.18 11.00
C GLY A 627 10.53 -0.31 10.52
N LEU A 628 9.30 -0.85 10.48
CA LEU A 628 8.10 -0.06 10.17
C LEU A 628 7.77 0.93 11.28
N LEU A 629 7.83 0.53 12.55
CA LEU A 629 7.58 1.41 13.69
C LEU A 629 8.54 2.61 13.68
N ASP A 630 9.82 2.37 13.43
CA ASP A 630 10.87 3.39 13.47
C ASP A 630 11.10 4.09 12.11
N ASN A 631 10.42 3.67 11.06
CA ASN A 631 10.67 4.06 9.67
C ASN A 631 12.15 3.88 9.27
N ARG A 632 12.71 2.71 9.59
CA ARG A 632 14.15 2.38 9.44
C ARG A 632 14.36 1.03 8.75
N LEU A 633 13.55 0.71 7.75
CA LEU A 633 13.71 -0.53 6.99
C LEU A 633 15.01 -0.55 6.15
N TYR A 634 15.57 0.62 5.82
CA TYR A 634 16.76 0.77 4.98
C TYR A 634 18.00 1.28 5.76
N LYS A 635 17.91 1.49 7.06
CA LYS A 635 18.96 2.09 7.91
C LYS A 635 19.66 1.09 8.81
#